data_bdf9ff04a5027b46a81ecb5a05c53a32
#
_entry.id   bdf9ff04a5027b46a81ecb5a05c53a32
#
_cell.length_a   1.000
_cell.length_b   1.000
_cell.length_c   1.000
_cell.angle_alpha   90.00
_cell.angle_beta   90.00
_cell.angle_gamma   90.00
#
_symmetry.space_group_name_H-M   'P 1'
#
loop_
_entity.id
_entity.type
_entity.pdbx_description
1 polymer ?
#
loop_
_entity_poly.entity_id
_entity_poly.type
_entity_poly.pdbx_seq_one_letter_code
_entity_poly.pdbx_strand_id
1 'polypeptide(L)'
;MATKPPFPEVHRIIADSDLDGMCAAVVLKKAYPDAEVHFAHAALIRSGIIDALIDEHTVTVDLPFHPKSGWYLDNHLTNKPTDSEHDEFTMRGGIVHWDHTPSAARLAFDLFREDFDFPHLEEIMPLVDDLDSGGVSLETFLEDGPLLQLSRTLNYNDASYMHHLLLLFQTCNSMKQIYADAEVKKRMLEARKSRKEMVKLVQEKTTIVNRLAICRLEDTGHRSNGYLITAHAGEHADACCIIHGYSDGEIGNKLRPPLSASFYANSFLPDGQNRFDLSKLATKFDPHGGGHANACGCRIQPPGVEANLSMWLAMWADRDVELKYEA
;
A
#
# COMPACT_ATOMS: atom_id res chain seq x y z
N MET A 1 -16.65 28.50 -12.92
CA MET A 1 -15.59 28.48 -13.95
C MET A 1 -14.57 27.50 -13.44
N ALA A 2 -14.41 26.38 -14.13
CA ALA A 2 -13.40 25.39 -13.77
C ALA A 2 -12.03 26.08 -13.74
N THR A 3 -11.34 25.98 -12.63
CA THR A 3 -9.95 26.45 -12.54
C THR A 3 -9.14 25.53 -13.41
N LYS A 4 -8.56 26.10 -14.48
CA LYS A 4 -7.59 25.38 -15.31
C LYS A 4 -6.57 24.68 -14.38
N PRO A 5 -6.16 23.44 -14.67
CA PRO A 5 -5.16 22.75 -13.84
C PRO A 5 -4.02 23.71 -13.51
N PRO A 6 -3.57 23.72 -12.26
CA PRO A 6 -2.57 24.70 -11.81
C PRO A 6 -1.21 24.53 -12.52
N PHE A 7 -0.98 23.38 -13.16
CA PHE A 7 0.28 23.06 -13.83
C PHE A 7 0.13 23.15 -15.36
N PRO A 8 0.83 24.06 -16.05
CA PRO A 8 0.63 24.32 -17.46
C PRO A 8 1.18 23.21 -18.39
N GLU A 9 2.20 22.49 -17.95
CA GLU A 9 2.92 21.50 -18.77
C GLU A 9 3.31 20.28 -17.93
N VAL A 10 2.65 19.13 -18.15
CA VAL A 10 3.02 17.83 -17.59
C VAL A 10 3.42 16.90 -18.71
N HIS A 11 4.70 16.49 -18.74
CA HIS A 11 5.22 15.55 -19.70
C HIS A 11 5.27 14.12 -19.15
N ARG A 12 5.28 13.99 -17.82
CA ARG A 12 5.39 12.68 -17.15
C ARG A 12 4.55 12.61 -15.89
N ILE A 13 3.90 11.48 -15.72
CA ILE A 13 3.15 11.09 -14.52
C ILE A 13 3.89 9.89 -13.91
N ILE A 14 4.32 10.00 -12.65
CA ILE A 14 4.88 8.87 -11.89
C ILE A 14 3.92 8.60 -10.73
N ALA A 15 3.27 7.43 -10.77
CA ALA A 15 2.25 7.03 -9.81
C ALA A 15 2.67 5.76 -9.05
N ASP A 16 2.13 5.56 -7.84
CA ASP A 16 2.28 4.25 -7.20
C ASP A 16 1.63 3.15 -8.05
N SER A 17 2.09 1.94 -7.87
CA SER A 17 1.69 0.78 -8.66
C SER A 17 0.54 -0.01 -8.05
N ASP A 18 -0.13 0.53 -7.08
CA ASP A 18 -1.33 -0.03 -6.51
C ASP A 18 -2.62 0.53 -7.14
N LEU A 19 -3.78 0.27 -6.53
CA LEU A 19 -5.05 0.70 -7.10
C LEU A 19 -5.28 2.20 -6.95
N ASP A 20 -4.80 2.80 -5.85
CA ASP A 20 -4.89 4.23 -5.62
C ASP A 20 -4.06 4.98 -6.65
N GLY A 21 -2.77 4.68 -6.76
CA GLY A 21 -1.89 5.28 -7.76
C GLY A 21 -2.37 5.04 -9.20
N MET A 22 -2.93 3.86 -9.52
CA MET A 22 -3.53 3.59 -10.84
C MET A 22 -4.71 4.52 -11.12
N CYS A 23 -5.65 4.67 -10.18
CA CYS A 23 -6.81 5.55 -10.35
C CYS A 23 -6.40 7.02 -10.46
N ALA A 24 -5.43 7.47 -9.65
CA ALA A 24 -4.86 8.81 -9.76
C ALA A 24 -4.21 9.03 -11.13
N ALA A 25 -3.43 8.06 -11.64
CA ALA A 25 -2.83 8.11 -12.96
C ALA A 25 -3.88 8.17 -14.08
N VAL A 26 -5.01 7.47 -13.95
CA VAL A 26 -6.14 7.55 -14.91
C VAL A 26 -6.67 8.97 -15.00
N VAL A 27 -6.90 9.62 -13.86
CA VAL A 27 -7.39 11.01 -13.81
C VAL A 27 -6.38 11.96 -14.44
N LEU A 28 -5.12 11.89 -14.03
CA LEU A 28 -4.06 12.75 -14.53
C LEU A 28 -3.80 12.54 -16.03
N LYS A 29 -3.82 11.31 -16.52
CA LYS A 29 -3.66 10.99 -17.95
C LYS A 29 -4.81 11.52 -18.79
N LYS A 30 -6.03 11.59 -18.24
CA LYS A 30 -7.16 12.24 -18.91
C LYS A 30 -6.95 13.75 -19.04
N ALA A 31 -6.42 14.39 -18.00
CA ALA A 31 -6.10 15.82 -17.99
C ALA A 31 -4.88 16.17 -18.85
N TYR A 32 -3.90 15.25 -18.94
CA TYR A 32 -2.66 15.41 -19.67
C TYR A 32 -2.43 14.23 -20.65
N PRO A 33 -3.17 14.18 -21.75
CA PRO A 33 -3.21 13.01 -22.64
C PRO A 33 -1.87 12.68 -23.30
N ASP A 34 -0.97 13.65 -23.44
CA ASP A 34 0.36 13.46 -24.06
C ASP A 34 1.43 13.04 -23.03
N ALA A 35 1.15 13.12 -21.72
CA ALA A 35 2.12 12.77 -20.69
C ALA A 35 2.42 11.26 -20.69
N GLU A 36 3.69 10.90 -20.55
CA GLU A 36 4.10 9.52 -20.30
C GLU A 36 3.73 9.09 -18.88
N VAL A 37 3.27 7.85 -18.70
CA VAL A 37 2.94 7.31 -17.39
C VAL A 37 3.95 6.24 -17.00
N HIS A 38 4.50 6.35 -15.78
CA HIS A 38 5.37 5.35 -15.18
C HIS A 38 4.79 4.94 -13.83
N PHE A 39 4.80 3.64 -13.55
CA PHE A 39 4.41 3.11 -12.25
C PHE A 39 5.65 2.78 -11.44
N ALA A 40 5.63 3.17 -10.19
CA ALA A 40 6.74 3.01 -9.26
C ALA A 40 6.23 2.48 -7.91
N HIS A 41 7.06 2.49 -6.91
CA HIS A 41 6.67 2.34 -5.51
C HIS A 41 7.64 3.16 -4.63
N ALA A 42 7.24 3.42 -3.38
CA ALA A 42 7.96 4.29 -2.46
C ALA A 42 9.47 4.01 -2.35
N ALA A 43 9.89 2.73 -2.40
CA ALA A 43 11.31 2.41 -2.28
C ALA A 43 12.13 2.82 -3.51
N LEU A 44 11.54 2.87 -4.72
CA LEU A 44 12.24 3.36 -5.93
C LEU A 44 12.50 4.87 -5.83
N ILE A 45 11.54 5.63 -5.32
CA ILE A 45 11.71 7.06 -5.04
C ILE A 45 12.82 7.26 -4.00
N ARG A 46 12.70 6.60 -2.83
CA ARG A 46 13.66 6.76 -1.72
C ARG A 46 15.07 6.31 -2.04
N SER A 47 15.26 5.39 -2.97
CA SER A 47 16.58 4.90 -3.40
C SER A 47 17.24 5.76 -4.46
N GLY A 48 16.52 6.70 -5.07
CA GLY A 48 17.01 7.52 -6.17
C GLY A 48 17.18 6.80 -7.52
N ILE A 49 16.72 5.54 -7.62
CA ILE A 49 16.90 4.73 -8.84
C ILE A 49 16.21 5.38 -10.04
N ILE A 50 15.08 6.05 -9.81
CA ILE A 50 14.29 6.69 -10.87
C ILE A 50 14.47 8.21 -10.95
N ASP A 51 15.42 8.78 -10.21
CA ASP A 51 15.69 10.23 -10.20
C ASP A 51 15.91 10.84 -11.61
N ALA A 52 16.47 10.05 -12.53
CA ALA A 52 16.69 10.49 -13.90
C ALA A 52 15.38 10.67 -14.71
N LEU A 53 14.27 10.14 -14.22
CA LEU A 53 12.94 10.29 -14.83
C LEU A 53 12.17 11.48 -14.26
N ILE A 54 12.68 12.15 -13.21
CA ILE A 54 11.95 13.19 -12.47
C ILE A 54 12.56 14.55 -12.75
N ASP A 55 11.75 15.46 -13.27
CA ASP A 55 12.09 16.84 -13.60
C ASP A 55 10.91 17.78 -13.30
N GLU A 56 11.08 19.07 -13.63
CA GLU A 56 10.07 20.11 -13.42
C GLU A 56 8.77 19.94 -14.22
N HIS A 57 8.71 19.02 -15.18
CA HIS A 57 7.51 18.65 -15.93
C HIS A 57 6.92 17.31 -15.50
N THR A 58 7.37 16.79 -14.36
CA THR A 58 6.89 15.53 -13.80
C THR A 58 5.91 15.80 -12.67
N VAL A 59 4.74 15.14 -12.69
CA VAL A 59 3.88 14.99 -11.53
C VAL A 59 4.18 13.64 -10.85
N THR A 60 4.43 13.68 -9.53
CA THR A 60 4.49 12.48 -8.70
C THR A 60 3.22 12.39 -7.87
N VAL A 61 2.56 11.23 -7.90
CA VAL A 61 1.28 11.00 -7.21
C VAL A 61 1.29 9.71 -6.43
N ASP A 62 0.76 9.76 -5.19
CA ASP A 62 0.68 8.61 -4.30
C ASP A 62 2.08 7.98 -3.98
N LEU A 63 3.07 8.83 -3.85
CA LEU A 63 4.47 8.45 -3.67
C LEU A 63 5.16 9.42 -2.70
N PRO A 64 6.30 9.04 -2.08
CA PRO A 64 7.09 9.98 -1.28
C PRO A 64 7.44 11.25 -2.05
N PHE A 65 7.45 12.38 -1.34
CA PHE A 65 7.86 13.66 -1.91
C PHE A 65 9.22 13.56 -2.58
N HIS A 66 9.31 14.09 -3.81
CA HIS A 66 10.57 14.17 -4.56
C HIS A 66 10.89 15.61 -4.94
N PRO A 67 12.05 16.17 -4.52
CA PRO A 67 12.34 17.59 -4.66
C PRO A 67 12.52 18.04 -6.13
N LYS A 68 12.75 17.17 -7.10
CA LYS A 68 12.91 17.54 -8.51
C LYS A 68 11.61 17.58 -9.30
N SER A 69 10.53 16.97 -8.79
CA SER A 69 9.23 17.02 -9.48
C SER A 69 8.73 18.45 -9.61
N GLY A 70 7.91 18.73 -10.60
CA GLY A 70 7.24 20.02 -10.74
C GLY A 70 5.90 20.07 -10.01
N TRP A 71 5.29 18.91 -9.83
CA TRP A 71 4.03 18.80 -9.11
C TRP A 71 4.03 17.55 -8.22
N TYR A 72 3.66 17.74 -6.97
CA TYR A 72 3.50 16.70 -5.97
C TYR A 72 2.04 16.59 -5.54
N LEU A 73 1.47 15.37 -5.57
CA LEU A 73 0.09 15.10 -5.21
C LEU A 73 0.04 13.84 -4.33
N ASP A 74 -0.38 13.97 -3.05
CA ASP A 74 -0.40 12.83 -2.11
C ASP A 74 -1.28 13.15 -0.88
N ASN A 75 -1.74 12.10 -0.19
CA ASN A 75 -2.55 12.15 1.02
C ASN A 75 -1.83 11.61 2.27
N HIS A 76 -0.69 10.91 2.09
CA HIS A 76 0.03 10.24 3.16
C HIS A 76 0.77 11.23 4.08
N LEU A 77 0.52 11.16 5.40
CA LEU A 77 1.22 11.98 6.40
C LEU A 77 2.73 11.77 6.39
N THR A 78 3.18 10.53 6.17
CA THR A 78 4.61 10.16 6.16
C THR A 78 5.36 10.62 4.93
N ASN A 79 4.65 11.04 3.90
CA ASN A 79 5.20 11.53 2.65
C ASN A 79 5.10 13.06 2.54
N LYS A 80 4.38 13.70 3.47
CA LYS A 80 4.21 15.15 3.49
C LYS A 80 5.57 15.85 3.56
N PRO A 81 5.87 16.78 2.63
CA PRO A 81 7.09 17.56 2.72
C PRO A 81 7.11 18.38 4.02
N THR A 82 8.28 18.54 4.60
CA THR A 82 8.50 19.47 5.71
C THR A 82 8.26 20.92 5.24
N ASP A 83 8.05 21.85 6.17
CA ASP A 83 7.82 23.26 5.82
C ASP A 83 8.99 23.83 4.98
N SER A 84 10.24 23.46 5.29
CA SER A 84 11.41 23.86 4.50
C SER A 84 11.40 23.29 3.08
N GLU A 85 11.09 22.00 2.93
CA GLU A 85 10.99 21.36 1.61
C GLU A 85 9.84 21.95 0.79
N HIS A 86 8.70 22.22 1.42
CA HIS A 86 7.56 22.88 0.80
C HIS A 86 7.93 24.27 0.28
N ASP A 87 8.57 25.10 1.12
CA ASP A 87 8.97 26.46 0.76
C ASP A 87 10.00 26.46 -0.37
N GLU A 88 11.03 25.62 -0.29
CA GLU A 88 12.03 25.47 -1.34
C GLU A 88 11.41 24.99 -2.67
N PHE A 89 10.46 24.08 -2.60
CA PHE A 89 9.77 23.53 -3.76
C PHE A 89 8.89 24.58 -4.43
N THR A 90 8.10 25.31 -3.67
CA THR A 90 7.20 26.36 -4.19
C THR A 90 7.96 27.59 -4.69
N MET A 91 9.08 27.96 -4.06
CA MET A 91 9.95 29.05 -4.57
C MET A 91 10.52 28.74 -5.96
N ARG A 92 10.69 27.47 -6.34
CA ARG A 92 11.12 27.06 -7.68
C ARG A 92 9.96 26.95 -8.69
N GLY A 93 8.74 27.26 -8.27
CA GLY A 93 7.54 27.14 -9.08
C GLY A 93 6.88 25.75 -9.01
N GLY A 94 7.34 24.88 -8.12
CA GLY A 94 6.69 23.59 -7.84
C GLY A 94 5.34 23.76 -7.16
N ILE A 95 4.44 22.81 -7.37
CA ILE A 95 3.08 22.81 -6.83
C ILE A 95 2.91 21.61 -5.89
N VAL A 96 2.46 21.87 -4.66
CA VAL A 96 2.11 20.86 -3.68
C VAL A 96 0.59 20.81 -3.55
N HIS A 97 -0.02 19.67 -3.91
CA HIS A 97 -1.37 19.31 -3.54
C HIS A 97 -1.27 18.15 -2.55
N TRP A 98 -1.21 18.48 -1.29
CA TRP A 98 -1.28 17.53 -0.20
C TRP A 98 -2.48 17.87 0.67
N ASP A 99 -3.36 16.89 0.87
CA ASP A 99 -4.50 17.02 1.78
C ASP A 99 -4.77 15.67 2.44
N HIS A 100 -5.33 15.69 3.62
CA HIS A 100 -5.69 14.47 4.36
C HIS A 100 -7.02 13.90 3.81
N THR A 101 -6.95 13.45 2.55
CA THR A 101 -8.03 12.71 1.88
C THR A 101 -7.89 11.20 2.13
N PRO A 102 -8.96 10.41 1.95
CA PRO A 102 -8.87 8.96 2.11
C PRO A 102 -7.92 8.26 1.15
N SER A 103 -7.64 8.86 -0.04
CA SER A 103 -6.74 8.34 -1.06
C SER A 103 -6.18 9.46 -1.93
N ALA A 104 -5.03 9.23 -2.58
CA ALA A 104 -4.47 10.17 -3.56
C ALA A 104 -5.32 10.21 -4.85
N ALA A 105 -5.97 9.09 -5.21
CA ALA A 105 -6.97 9.06 -6.28
C ALA A 105 -8.14 10.00 -6.01
N ARG A 106 -8.62 10.05 -4.77
CA ARG A 106 -9.68 10.99 -4.35
C ARG A 106 -9.22 12.42 -4.57
N LEU A 107 -8.00 12.74 -4.15
CA LEU A 107 -7.44 14.08 -4.32
C LEU A 107 -7.33 14.46 -5.80
N ALA A 108 -6.79 13.56 -6.63
CA ALA A 108 -6.72 13.77 -8.08
C ALA A 108 -8.12 13.90 -8.70
N PHE A 109 -9.06 13.04 -8.33
CA PHE A 109 -10.43 13.06 -8.83
C PHE A 109 -11.14 14.38 -8.51
N ASP A 110 -11.05 14.87 -7.28
CA ASP A 110 -11.69 16.10 -6.84
C ASP A 110 -11.12 17.35 -7.54
N LEU A 111 -9.84 17.32 -7.96
CA LEU A 111 -9.22 18.39 -8.74
C LEU A 111 -9.78 18.51 -10.16
N PHE A 112 -10.23 17.41 -10.77
CA PHE A 112 -10.56 17.37 -12.19
C PHE A 112 -12.00 16.96 -12.52
N ARG A 113 -12.83 16.56 -11.55
CA ARG A 113 -14.21 16.11 -11.76
C ARG A 113 -15.15 17.16 -12.38
N GLU A 114 -14.83 18.44 -12.23
CA GLU A 114 -15.60 19.52 -12.85
C GLU A 114 -15.26 19.72 -14.34
N ASP A 115 -14.05 19.24 -14.77
CA ASP A 115 -13.55 19.41 -16.12
C ASP A 115 -13.74 18.13 -16.97
N PHE A 116 -13.77 16.96 -16.32
CA PHE A 116 -13.80 15.65 -16.98
C PHE A 116 -14.78 14.71 -16.33
N ASP A 117 -15.37 13.83 -17.12
CA ASP A 117 -16.30 12.80 -16.69
C ASP A 117 -15.56 11.46 -16.46
N PHE A 118 -15.74 10.85 -15.28
CA PHE A 118 -15.11 9.60 -14.84
C PHE A 118 -16.13 8.62 -14.24
N PRO A 119 -17.22 8.24 -14.94
CA PRO A 119 -18.34 7.52 -14.33
C PRO A 119 -17.92 6.18 -13.68
N HIS A 120 -16.96 5.47 -14.27
CA HIS A 120 -16.47 4.21 -13.72
C HIS A 120 -15.53 4.40 -12.51
N LEU A 121 -14.83 5.54 -12.41
CA LEU A 121 -14.06 5.88 -11.21
C LEU A 121 -14.98 6.29 -10.06
N GLU A 122 -16.05 7.06 -10.34
CA GLU A 122 -17.07 7.40 -9.32
C GLU A 122 -17.66 6.15 -8.67
N GLU A 123 -17.92 5.09 -9.48
CA GLU A 123 -18.47 3.81 -9.00
C GLU A 123 -17.53 3.14 -8.00
N ILE A 124 -16.22 3.15 -8.24
CA ILE A 124 -15.25 2.40 -7.44
C ILE A 124 -14.55 3.23 -6.37
N MET A 125 -14.60 4.56 -6.46
CA MET A 125 -13.86 5.46 -5.58
C MET A 125 -14.09 5.20 -4.08
N PRO A 126 -15.32 4.91 -3.60
CA PRO A 126 -15.50 4.60 -2.18
C PRO A 126 -14.68 3.39 -1.71
N LEU A 127 -14.54 2.36 -2.55
CA LEU A 127 -13.74 1.18 -2.19
C LEU A 127 -12.23 1.42 -2.40
N VAL A 128 -11.83 2.30 -3.32
CA VAL A 128 -10.43 2.77 -3.43
C VAL A 128 -10.04 3.50 -2.15
N ASP A 129 -10.86 4.42 -1.70
CA ASP A 129 -10.69 5.16 -0.45
C ASP A 129 -10.56 4.23 0.77
N ASP A 130 -11.46 3.23 0.87
CA ASP A 130 -11.42 2.24 1.95
C ASP A 130 -10.16 1.37 1.91
N LEU A 131 -9.69 1.02 0.71
CA LEU A 131 -8.49 0.19 0.55
C LEU A 131 -7.22 0.94 0.97
N ASP A 132 -7.09 2.20 0.60
CA ASP A 132 -5.93 3.01 0.93
C ASP A 132 -5.92 3.43 2.40
N SER A 133 -7.04 3.94 2.91
CA SER A 133 -7.18 4.37 4.31
C SER A 133 -7.24 3.22 5.33
N GLY A 134 -7.36 1.97 4.88
CA GLY A 134 -7.53 0.81 5.76
C GLY A 134 -8.96 0.65 6.30
N GLY A 135 -9.94 1.31 5.68
CA GLY A 135 -11.36 1.29 6.08
C GLY A 135 -12.18 0.10 5.57
N VAL A 136 -11.58 -0.81 4.80
CA VAL A 136 -12.28 -1.97 4.24
C VAL A 136 -12.92 -2.81 5.35
N SER A 137 -14.25 -3.04 5.25
CA SER A 137 -14.96 -3.90 6.19
C SER A 137 -14.55 -5.37 6.05
N LEU A 138 -14.67 -6.14 7.14
CA LEU A 138 -14.40 -7.58 7.11
C LEU A 138 -15.28 -8.30 6.08
N GLU A 139 -16.55 -7.91 5.98
CA GLU A 139 -17.51 -8.48 5.02
C GLU A 139 -17.02 -8.24 3.58
N THR A 140 -16.76 -6.99 3.21
CA THR A 140 -16.23 -6.63 1.88
C THR A 140 -14.92 -7.37 1.57
N PHE A 141 -14.01 -7.46 2.54
CA PHE A 141 -12.74 -8.16 2.37
C PHE A 141 -12.92 -9.67 2.14
N LEU A 142 -13.87 -10.32 2.87
CA LEU A 142 -14.15 -11.75 2.74
C LEU A 142 -14.92 -12.08 1.47
N GLU A 143 -15.85 -11.22 1.03
CA GLU A 143 -16.58 -11.38 -0.24
C GLU A 143 -15.66 -11.40 -1.45
N ASP A 144 -14.51 -10.74 -1.36
CA ASP A 144 -13.48 -10.74 -2.41
C ASP A 144 -14.03 -10.30 -3.77
N GLY A 145 -14.75 -9.18 -3.79
CA GLY A 145 -15.39 -8.62 -4.97
C GLY A 145 -14.41 -8.35 -6.13
N PRO A 146 -14.93 -8.08 -7.33
CA PRO A 146 -14.10 -7.91 -8.53
C PRO A 146 -12.99 -6.84 -8.40
N LEU A 147 -13.25 -5.73 -7.72
CA LEU A 147 -12.26 -4.66 -7.54
C LEU A 147 -11.09 -5.12 -6.64
N LEU A 148 -11.39 -5.87 -5.56
CA LEU A 148 -10.36 -6.48 -4.72
C LEU A 148 -9.52 -7.53 -5.47
N GLN A 149 -10.14 -8.24 -6.40
CA GLN A 149 -9.41 -9.19 -7.27
C GLN A 149 -8.53 -8.45 -8.26
N LEU A 150 -9.03 -7.35 -8.85
CA LEU A 150 -8.27 -6.48 -9.76
C LEU A 150 -7.07 -5.85 -9.04
N SER A 151 -7.25 -5.28 -7.85
CA SER A 151 -6.18 -4.62 -7.11
C SER A 151 -4.97 -5.55 -6.88
N ARG A 152 -5.21 -6.84 -6.68
CA ARG A 152 -4.15 -7.84 -6.51
C ARG A 152 -3.43 -8.25 -7.81
N THR A 153 -3.89 -7.78 -8.96
CA THR A 153 -3.19 -8.01 -10.24
C THR A 153 -2.13 -6.97 -10.54
N LEU A 154 -2.17 -5.84 -9.84
CA LEU A 154 -1.26 -4.71 -10.06
C LEU A 154 0.15 -5.05 -9.57
N ASN A 155 1.15 -4.76 -10.39
CA ASN A 155 2.53 -5.03 -10.07
C ASN A 155 3.46 -4.15 -10.92
N TYR A 156 4.26 -3.30 -10.29
CA TYR A 156 5.20 -2.41 -10.98
C TYR A 156 6.22 -3.15 -11.87
N ASN A 157 6.53 -4.40 -11.59
CA ASN A 157 7.43 -5.23 -12.42
C ASN A 157 6.79 -5.64 -13.77
N ASP A 158 5.47 -5.46 -13.92
CA ASP A 158 4.75 -5.78 -15.15
C ASP A 158 4.21 -4.51 -15.81
N ALA A 159 5.14 -3.66 -16.26
CA ALA A 159 4.80 -2.39 -16.91
C ALA A 159 3.85 -2.55 -18.11
N SER A 160 3.98 -3.66 -18.85
CA SER A 160 3.10 -3.94 -19.98
C SER A 160 1.64 -4.09 -19.57
N TYR A 161 1.38 -4.84 -18.49
CA TYR A 161 0.04 -5.00 -17.96
C TYR A 161 -0.49 -3.72 -17.31
N MET A 162 0.35 -3.02 -16.55
CA MET A 162 -0.03 -1.73 -15.95
C MET A 162 -0.49 -0.73 -17.02
N HIS A 163 0.25 -0.61 -18.13
CA HIS A 163 -0.16 0.24 -19.25
C HIS A 163 -1.39 -0.27 -20.00
N HIS A 164 -1.54 -1.58 -20.16
CA HIS A 164 -2.77 -2.18 -20.71
C HIS A 164 -3.99 -1.81 -19.87
N LEU A 165 -3.88 -1.96 -18.55
CA LEU A 165 -4.96 -1.63 -17.63
C LEU A 165 -5.27 -0.12 -17.64
N LEU A 166 -4.24 0.74 -17.63
CA LEU A 166 -4.41 2.18 -17.78
C LEU A 166 -5.18 2.54 -19.05
N LEU A 167 -4.84 1.91 -20.19
CA LEU A 167 -5.55 2.10 -21.45
C LEU A 167 -7.02 1.68 -21.36
N LEU A 168 -7.31 0.56 -20.71
CA LEU A 168 -8.70 0.11 -20.49
C LEU A 168 -9.48 1.14 -19.67
N PHE A 169 -8.90 1.66 -18.59
CA PHE A 169 -9.51 2.74 -17.82
C PHE A 169 -9.75 4.01 -18.63
N GLN A 170 -8.89 4.32 -19.61
CA GLN A 170 -9.07 5.48 -20.49
C GLN A 170 -10.14 5.28 -21.56
N THR A 171 -10.37 4.04 -22.02
CA THR A 171 -11.18 3.74 -23.20
C THR A 171 -12.52 3.05 -22.88
N CYS A 172 -12.63 2.34 -21.77
CA CYS A 172 -13.87 1.70 -21.34
C CYS A 172 -14.77 2.69 -20.59
N ASN A 173 -16.10 2.45 -20.69
CA ASN A 173 -17.10 3.30 -20.03
C ASN A 173 -17.66 2.68 -18.74
N SER A 174 -17.20 1.51 -18.34
CA SER A 174 -17.66 0.83 -17.12
C SER A 174 -16.64 -0.19 -16.63
N MET A 175 -16.62 -0.44 -15.32
CA MET A 175 -15.80 -1.48 -14.72
C MET A 175 -16.11 -2.88 -15.29
N LYS A 176 -17.37 -3.14 -15.67
CA LYS A 176 -17.76 -4.40 -16.30
C LYS A 176 -17.00 -4.69 -17.59
N GLN A 177 -16.73 -3.68 -18.41
CA GLN A 177 -15.92 -3.83 -19.63
C GLN A 177 -14.46 -4.12 -19.30
N ILE A 178 -13.89 -3.46 -18.31
CA ILE A 178 -12.52 -3.71 -17.83
C ILE A 178 -12.39 -5.16 -17.32
N TYR A 179 -13.30 -5.61 -16.45
CA TYR A 179 -13.30 -6.99 -15.95
C TYR A 179 -13.55 -8.05 -17.03
N ALA A 180 -14.16 -7.67 -18.15
CA ALA A 180 -14.41 -8.59 -19.28
C ALA A 180 -13.22 -8.73 -20.24
N ASP A 181 -12.21 -7.83 -20.15
CA ASP A 181 -10.98 -7.97 -20.93
C ASP A 181 -10.30 -9.31 -20.64
N ALA A 182 -9.77 -9.95 -21.67
CA ALA A 182 -9.27 -11.32 -21.60
C ALA A 182 -8.06 -11.45 -20.66
N GLU A 183 -7.13 -10.48 -20.70
CA GLU A 183 -5.93 -10.50 -19.88
C GLU A 183 -6.27 -10.15 -18.41
N VAL A 184 -7.11 -9.14 -18.19
CA VAL A 184 -7.58 -8.76 -16.85
C VAL A 184 -8.32 -9.94 -16.20
N LYS A 185 -9.26 -10.56 -16.91
CA LYS A 185 -10.02 -11.70 -16.41
C LYS A 185 -9.12 -12.88 -16.05
N LYS A 186 -8.12 -13.19 -16.89
CA LYS A 186 -7.15 -14.25 -16.64
C LYS A 186 -6.40 -13.98 -15.33
N ARG A 187 -5.84 -12.76 -15.17
CA ARG A 187 -5.07 -12.37 -13.98
C ARG A 187 -5.92 -12.33 -12.70
N MET A 188 -7.15 -11.85 -12.79
CA MET A 188 -8.09 -11.90 -11.66
C MET A 188 -8.37 -13.34 -11.21
N LEU A 189 -8.52 -14.29 -12.16
CA LEU A 189 -8.69 -15.71 -11.83
C LEU A 189 -7.44 -16.29 -11.15
N GLU A 190 -6.25 -15.95 -11.62
CA GLU A 190 -4.98 -16.35 -11.01
C GLU A 190 -4.83 -15.75 -9.60
N ALA A 191 -5.10 -14.45 -9.42
CA ALA A 191 -5.09 -13.79 -8.12
C ALA A 191 -6.08 -14.41 -7.13
N ARG A 192 -7.29 -14.76 -7.60
CA ARG A 192 -8.30 -15.47 -6.79
C ARG A 192 -7.84 -16.86 -6.38
N LYS A 193 -7.18 -17.61 -7.29
CA LYS A 193 -6.62 -18.93 -6.98
C LYS A 193 -5.52 -18.81 -5.93
N SER A 194 -4.57 -17.92 -6.15
CA SER A 194 -3.47 -17.66 -5.22
C SER A 194 -3.97 -17.24 -3.83
N ARG A 195 -5.01 -16.39 -3.78
CA ARG A 195 -5.64 -16.03 -2.50
C ARG A 195 -6.22 -17.23 -1.76
N LYS A 196 -6.90 -18.15 -2.47
CA LYS A 196 -7.47 -19.36 -1.85
C LYS A 196 -6.38 -20.27 -1.28
N GLU A 197 -5.25 -20.38 -1.97
CA GLU A 197 -4.09 -21.16 -1.51
C GLU A 197 -3.49 -20.48 -0.27
N MET A 198 -3.34 -19.14 -0.30
CA MET A 198 -2.84 -18.38 0.84
C MET A 198 -3.77 -18.44 2.06
N VAL A 199 -5.10 -18.42 1.87
CA VAL A 199 -6.06 -18.59 2.98
C VAL A 199 -5.82 -19.92 3.70
N LYS A 200 -5.66 -21.03 2.96
CA LYS A 200 -5.36 -22.33 3.57
C LYS A 200 -4.05 -22.32 4.33
N LEU A 201 -3.02 -21.76 3.71
CA LEU A 201 -1.70 -21.65 4.34
C LEU A 201 -1.76 -20.82 5.64
N VAL A 202 -2.45 -19.70 5.63
CA VAL A 202 -2.66 -18.86 6.81
C VAL A 202 -3.41 -19.63 7.90
N GLN A 203 -4.44 -20.41 7.55
CA GLN A 203 -5.16 -21.25 8.50
C GLN A 203 -4.27 -22.31 9.16
N GLU A 204 -3.38 -22.92 8.39
CA GLU A 204 -2.46 -23.95 8.88
C GLU A 204 -1.29 -23.39 9.69
N LYS A 205 -0.80 -22.19 9.34
CA LYS A 205 0.44 -21.59 9.87
C LYS A 205 0.19 -20.52 10.95
N THR A 206 -1.09 -20.23 11.31
CA THR A 206 -1.42 -19.22 12.30
C THR A 206 -1.82 -19.85 13.65
N THR A 207 -1.22 -19.34 14.71
CA THR A 207 -1.61 -19.62 16.09
C THR A 207 -1.93 -18.31 16.82
N ILE A 208 -2.89 -18.34 17.75
CA ILE A 208 -3.26 -17.15 18.52
C ILE A 208 -2.78 -17.31 19.96
N VAL A 209 -1.98 -16.35 20.42
CA VAL A 209 -1.44 -16.30 21.77
C VAL A 209 -1.79 -14.96 22.38
N ASN A 210 -2.54 -14.96 23.46
CA ASN A 210 -2.95 -13.76 24.19
C ASN A 210 -3.48 -12.63 23.26
N ARG A 211 -4.34 -12.99 22.29
CA ARG A 211 -4.91 -12.10 21.27
C ARG A 211 -3.92 -11.54 20.25
N LEU A 212 -2.73 -12.13 20.10
CA LEU A 212 -1.82 -11.90 18.98
C LEU A 212 -1.88 -13.11 18.02
N ALA A 213 -2.26 -12.89 16.78
CA ALA A 213 -2.22 -13.93 15.74
C ALA A 213 -0.80 -14.02 15.18
N ILE A 214 -0.13 -15.14 15.34
CA ILE A 214 1.24 -15.39 14.90
C ILE A 214 1.18 -16.29 13.68
N CYS A 215 1.54 -15.77 12.52
CA CYS A 215 1.56 -16.50 11.26
C CYS A 215 3.02 -16.79 10.84
N ARG A 216 3.36 -18.07 10.73
CA ARG A 216 4.74 -18.51 10.45
C ARG A 216 4.87 -18.95 8.99
N LEU A 217 5.43 -18.08 8.15
CA LEU A 217 5.61 -18.31 6.71
C LEU A 217 7.08 -18.48 6.30
N GLU A 218 8.00 -18.53 7.24
CA GLU A 218 9.45 -18.51 6.98
C GLU A 218 9.96 -19.68 6.13
N ASP A 219 9.28 -20.82 6.15
CA ASP A 219 9.64 -22.06 5.44
C ASP A 219 8.77 -22.32 4.20
N THR A 220 7.89 -21.39 3.83
CA THR A 220 6.85 -21.65 2.83
C THR A 220 7.14 -21.09 1.45
N GLY A 221 8.10 -20.17 1.33
CA GLY A 221 8.30 -19.40 0.09
C GLY A 221 7.24 -18.31 -0.17
N HIS A 222 6.27 -18.18 0.73
CA HIS A 222 5.17 -17.21 0.59
C HIS A 222 5.32 -16.01 1.52
N ARG A 223 4.68 -14.91 1.13
CA ARG A 223 4.53 -13.69 1.94
C ARG A 223 3.06 -13.31 2.00
N SER A 224 2.64 -12.68 3.08
CA SER A 224 1.28 -12.16 3.24
C SER A 224 1.30 -10.79 3.90
N ASN A 225 0.21 -10.07 3.81
CA ASN A 225 -0.04 -8.86 4.59
C ASN A 225 -0.93 -9.18 5.81
N GLY A 226 -1.10 -8.20 6.68
CA GLY A 226 -1.85 -8.36 7.92
C GLY A 226 -3.34 -8.59 7.73
N TYR A 227 -3.94 -8.05 6.69
CA TYR A 227 -5.40 -8.17 6.46
C TYR A 227 -5.88 -9.61 6.40
N LEU A 228 -5.15 -10.49 5.70
CA LEU A 228 -5.58 -11.88 5.57
C LEU A 228 -5.49 -12.64 6.90
N ILE A 229 -4.45 -12.35 7.68
CA ILE A 229 -4.23 -12.98 8.99
C ILE A 229 -5.26 -12.47 10.01
N THR A 230 -5.47 -11.16 10.08
CA THR A 230 -6.44 -10.56 11.00
C THR A 230 -7.89 -10.90 10.62
N ALA A 231 -8.22 -10.96 9.33
CA ALA A 231 -9.52 -11.45 8.86
C ALA A 231 -9.77 -12.91 9.27
N HIS A 232 -8.73 -13.76 9.19
CA HIS A 232 -8.85 -15.16 9.65
C HIS A 232 -8.98 -15.25 11.18
N ALA A 233 -8.20 -14.46 11.92
CA ALA A 233 -8.24 -14.43 13.39
C ALA A 233 -9.55 -13.83 13.92
N GLY A 234 -10.21 -12.94 13.16
CA GLY A 234 -11.44 -12.27 13.54
C GLY A 234 -11.32 -11.55 14.89
N GLU A 235 -12.33 -11.66 15.73
CA GLU A 235 -12.38 -11.05 17.06
C GLU A 235 -11.42 -11.68 18.09
N HIS A 236 -10.76 -12.79 17.75
CA HIS A 236 -9.87 -13.50 18.67
C HIS A 236 -8.46 -12.88 18.75
N ALA A 237 -8.12 -11.95 17.85
CA ALA A 237 -6.83 -11.26 17.88
C ALA A 237 -6.97 -9.75 17.70
N ASP A 238 -6.22 -8.97 18.50
CA ASP A 238 -6.14 -7.52 18.40
C ASP A 238 -5.12 -7.08 17.33
N ALA A 239 -4.13 -7.94 17.04
CA ALA A 239 -3.08 -7.70 16.07
C ALA A 239 -2.52 -9.02 15.52
N CYS A 240 -1.68 -8.94 14.50
CA CYS A 240 -0.91 -10.10 14.04
C CYS A 240 0.59 -9.80 13.95
N CYS A 241 1.37 -10.88 14.10
CA CYS A 241 2.80 -10.96 13.81
C CYS A 241 3.00 -11.98 12.69
N ILE A 242 3.67 -11.59 11.60
CA ILE A 242 3.94 -12.47 10.47
C ILE A 242 5.45 -12.66 10.38
N ILE A 243 5.92 -13.90 10.42
CA ILE A 243 7.32 -14.23 10.17
C ILE A 243 7.47 -14.57 8.69
N HIS A 244 8.32 -13.82 7.99
CA HIS A 244 8.56 -13.97 6.56
C HIS A 244 9.91 -14.63 6.29
N GLY A 245 9.93 -15.56 5.33
CA GLY A 245 11.13 -16.17 4.78
C GLY A 245 11.50 -15.66 3.39
N TYR A 246 12.34 -16.42 2.73
CA TYR A 246 12.73 -16.21 1.35
C TYR A 246 11.76 -16.89 0.39
N SER A 247 11.73 -16.44 -0.87
CA SER A 247 10.82 -16.94 -1.90
C SER A 247 10.99 -18.43 -2.25
N ASP A 248 12.15 -19.02 -1.94
CA ASP A 248 12.42 -20.44 -2.11
C ASP A 248 12.12 -21.28 -0.86
N GLY A 249 11.68 -20.63 0.24
CA GLY A 249 11.39 -21.32 1.51
C GLY A 249 12.60 -21.86 2.26
N GLU A 250 13.85 -21.58 1.78
CA GLU A 250 15.06 -22.04 2.45
C GLU A 250 15.27 -21.29 3.77
N ILE A 251 15.51 -22.03 4.85
CA ILE A 251 15.82 -21.47 6.18
C ILE A 251 17.21 -21.92 6.64
N GLY A 252 17.83 -21.13 7.53
CA GLY A 252 19.09 -21.50 8.18
C GLY A 252 20.36 -21.14 7.41
N ASN A 253 20.28 -20.58 6.22
CA ASN A 253 21.44 -20.13 5.46
C ASN A 253 21.98 -18.80 6.02
N LYS A 254 23.12 -18.86 6.72
CA LYS A 254 23.75 -17.70 7.38
C LYS A 254 24.36 -16.68 6.41
N LEU A 255 24.49 -17.01 5.13
CA LEU A 255 25.02 -16.12 4.10
C LEU A 255 23.93 -15.20 3.52
N ARG A 256 22.67 -15.47 3.84
CA ARG A 256 21.53 -14.63 3.41
C ARG A 256 21.26 -13.52 4.42
N PRO A 257 20.60 -12.43 3.99
CA PRO A 257 20.09 -11.41 4.92
C PRO A 257 19.20 -12.03 6.02
N PRO A 258 19.02 -11.40 7.17
CA PRO A 258 18.11 -11.90 8.19
C PRO A 258 16.68 -12.04 7.65
N LEU A 259 15.94 -13.03 8.17
CA LEU A 259 14.48 -13.11 7.98
C LEU A 259 13.81 -11.83 8.53
N SER A 260 12.56 -11.60 8.17
CA SER A 260 11.83 -10.42 8.63
C SER A 260 10.53 -10.80 9.35
N ALA A 261 10.07 -9.90 10.20
CA ALA A 261 8.74 -9.94 10.78
C ALA A 261 7.97 -8.67 10.43
N SER A 262 6.66 -8.80 10.33
CA SER A 262 5.75 -7.66 10.17
C SER A 262 4.63 -7.76 11.21
N PHE A 263 4.20 -6.59 11.71
CA PHE A 263 3.12 -6.48 12.69
C PHE A 263 2.02 -5.61 12.10
N TYR A 264 0.78 -6.03 12.28
CA TYR A 264 -0.39 -5.27 11.81
C TYR A 264 -1.49 -5.28 12.89
N ALA A 265 -2.09 -4.14 13.11
CA ALA A 265 -3.30 -4.03 13.91
C ALA A 265 -4.47 -4.74 13.21
N ASN A 266 -5.43 -5.23 13.96
CA ASN A 266 -6.66 -5.78 13.40
C ASN A 266 -7.64 -4.65 13.09
N SER A 267 -7.55 -4.08 11.90
CA SER A 267 -8.39 -2.97 11.44
C SER A 267 -9.89 -3.35 11.29
N PHE A 268 -10.21 -4.64 11.35
CA PHE A 268 -11.59 -5.11 11.30
C PHE A 268 -12.32 -5.03 12.66
N LEU A 269 -11.61 -4.75 13.74
CA LEU A 269 -12.23 -4.50 15.04
C LEU A 269 -12.64 -3.01 15.14
N PRO A 270 -13.73 -2.69 15.85
CA PRO A 270 -14.22 -1.31 16.00
C PRO A 270 -13.16 -0.31 16.51
N ASP A 271 -12.28 -0.76 17.42
CA ASP A 271 -11.18 0.04 17.96
C ASP A 271 -9.80 -0.54 17.56
N GLY A 272 -9.75 -1.24 16.42
CA GLY A 272 -8.55 -2.01 16.03
C GLY A 272 -7.38 -1.14 15.62
N GLN A 273 -7.64 0.00 15.00
CA GLN A 273 -6.61 0.97 14.62
C GLN A 273 -6.28 1.89 15.79
N ASN A 274 -4.99 2.24 15.91
CA ASN A 274 -4.48 3.16 16.94
C ASN A 274 -4.74 2.72 18.39
N ARG A 275 -5.07 1.46 18.63
CA ARG A 275 -5.18 0.90 19.96
C ARG A 275 -3.82 0.66 20.59
N PHE A 276 -2.88 0.13 19.79
CA PHE A 276 -1.52 -0.16 20.20
C PHE A 276 -0.53 0.44 19.19
N ASP A 277 0.60 0.93 19.68
CA ASP A 277 1.73 1.31 18.84
C ASP A 277 2.62 0.09 18.57
N LEU A 278 2.32 -0.65 17.52
CA LEU A 278 3.06 -1.85 17.13
C LEU A 278 4.49 -1.54 16.67
N SER A 279 4.78 -0.28 16.28
CA SER A 279 6.14 0.12 15.88
C SER A 279 7.15 -0.09 17.02
N LYS A 280 6.69 -0.02 18.26
CA LYS A 280 7.51 -0.34 19.46
C LYS A 280 7.96 -1.81 19.49
N LEU A 281 7.16 -2.76 18.94
CA LEU A 281 7.60 -4.16 18.78
C LEU A 281 8.71 -4.28 17.73
N ALA A 282 8.56 -3.56 16.61
CA ALA A 282 9.53 -3.60 15.53
C ALA A 282 10.87 -2.95 15.92
N THR A 283 10.83 -1.81 16.62
CA THR A 283 12.03 -1.02 16.95
C THR A 283 12.77 -1.48 18.19
N LYS A 284 12.09 -2.19 19.11
CA LYS A 284 12.67 -2.59 20.40
C LYS A 284 13.93 -3.43 20.23
N PHE A 285 13.95 -4.33 19.26
CA PHE A 285 15.00 -5.32 19.07
C PHE A 285 15.77 -5.16 17.76
N ASP A 286 15.26 -4.39 16.81
CA ASP A 286 15.96 -4.04 15.58
C ASP A 286 16.06 -2.51 15.44
N PRO A 287 17.27 -1.92 15.54
CA PRO A 287 17.46 -0.47 15.35
C PRO A 287 17.06 0.04 13.97
N HIS A 288 16.90 -0.86 13.00
CA HIS A 288 16.44 -0.54 11.64
C HIS A 288 14.98 -0.99 11.38
N GLY A 289 14.30 -1.46 12.43
CA GLY A 289 12.86 -1.68 12.41
C GLY A 289 12.09 -0.37 12.37
N GLY A 290 10.83 -0.43 11.99
CA GLY A 290 9.97 0.75 11.95
C GLY A 290 8.73 0.56 11.12
N GLY A 291 8.04 1.65 10.89
CA GLY A 291 6.76 1.74 10.20
C GLY A 291 5.76 2.56 11.01
N HIS A 292 4.49 2.39 10.70
CA HIS A 292 3.40 3.05 11.41
C HIS A 292 2.97 2.27 12.66
N ALA A 293 2.29 2.93 13.57
CA ALA A 293 1.72 2.29 14.76
C ALA A 293 0.85 1.06 14.42
N ASN A 294 0.10 1.12 13.32
CA ASN A 294 -0.79 0.05 12.87
C ASN A 294 -0.17 -0.97 11.90
N ALA A 295 0.99 -0.64 11.30
CA ALA A 295 1.66 -1.48 10.30
C ALA A 295 3.16 -1.21 10.31
N CYS A 296 3.96 -2.17 10.74
CA CYS A 296 5.40 -2.01 10.88
C CYS A 296 6.13 -3.32 10.65
N GLY A 297 7.47 -3.28 10.58
CA GLY A 297 8.27 -4.47 10.38
C GLY A 297 9.70 -4.31 10.86
N CYS A 298 10.38 -5.45 11.01
CA CYS A 298 11.78 -5.52 11.43
C CYS A 298 12.46 -6.77 10.88
N ARG A 299 13.77 -6.83 11.05
CA ARG A 299 14.58 -8.02 10.77
C ARG A 299 14.63 -8.90 12.01
N ILE A 300 14.68 -10.21 11.79
CA ILE A 300 14.88 -11.17 12.86
C ILE A 300 16.33 -11.05 13.33
N GLN A 301 16.52 -10.70 14.59
CA GLN A 301 17.85 -10.57 15.20
C GLN A 301 18.38 -11.91 15.71
N PRO A 302 19.71 -12.11 15.82
CA PRO A 302 20.27 -13.27 16.50
C PRO A 302 19.73 -13.39 17.94
N PRO A 303 19.51 -14.62 18.46
CA PRO A 303 19.86 -15.91 17.86
C PRO A 303 18.83 -16.52 16.90
N GLY A 304 17.75 -15.83 16.56
CA GLY A 304 16.79 -16.27 15.55
C GLY A 304 15.33 -16.12 15.94
N VAL A 305 14.43 -16.76 15.17
CA VAL A 305 12.97 -16.56 15.22
C VAL A 305 12.41 -16.80 16.62
N GLU A 306 12.75 -17.93 17.25
CA GLU A 306 12.14 -18.31 18.54
C GLU A 306 12.48 -17.31 19.67
N ALA A 307 13.72 -16.81 19.69
CA ALA A 307 14.14 -15.84 20.69
C ALA A 307 13.43 -14.48 20.47
N ASN A 308 13.36 -14.01 19.22
CA ASN A 308 12.66 -12.77 18.90
C ASN A 308 11.16 -12.88 19.22
N LEU A 309 10.54 -14.01 18.85
CA LEU A 309 9.12 -14.25 19.14
C LEU A 309 8.86 -14.27 20.64
N SER A 310 9.71 -14.90 21.45
CA SER A 310 9.58 -14.90 22.92
C SER A 310 9.66 -13.50 23.51
N MET A 311 10.55 -12.64 23.00
CA MET A 311 10.67 -11.25 23.43
C MET A 311 9.44 -10.42 23.04
N TRP A 312 8.94 -10.57 21.81
CA TRP A 312 7.72 -9.87 21.38
C TRP A 312 6.50 -10.32 22.15
N LEU A 313 6.37 -11.62 22.45
CA LEU A 313 5.28 -12.14 23.26
C LEU A 313 5.32 -11.64 24.71
N ALA A 314 6.51 -11.50 25.30
CA ALA A 314 6.65 -10.91 26.63
C ALA A 314 6.19 -9.44 26.62
N MET A 315 6.62 -8.65 25.64
CA MET A 315 6.20 -7.27 25.49
C MET A 315 4.70 -7.14 25.16
N TRP A 316 4.16 -8.07 24.35
CA TRP A 316 2.73 -8.14 24.04
C TRP A 316 1.87 -8.51 25.25
N ALA A 317 2.40 -9.29 26.18
CA ALA A 317 1.69 -9.61 27.42
C ALA A 317 1.37 -8.36 28.25
N ASP A 318 2.26 -7.38 28.23
CA ASP A 318 2.13 -6.09 28.93
C ASP A 318 1.71 -4.93 27.98
N ARG A 319 1.06 -5.26 26.85
CA ARG A 319 0.75 -4.32 25.76
C ARG A 319 -0.01 -3.06 26.15
N ASP A 320 -0.88 -3.14 27.14
CA ASP A 320 -1.66 -1.99 27.61
C ASP A 320 -0.77 -0.90 28.27
N VAL A 321 0.47 -1.27 28.65
CA VAL A 321 1.48 -0.37 29.19
C VAL A 321 2.58 -0.12 28.15
N GLU A 322 3.18 -1.20 27.64
CA GLU A 322 4.37 -1.14 26.76
C GLU A 322 4.06 -0.60 25.37
N LEU A 323 2.86 -0.92 24.83
CA LEU A 323 2.45 -0.57 23.47
C LEU A 323 1.34 0.48 23.43
N LYS A 324 1.14 1.22 24.53
CA LYS A 324 0.13 2.27 24.53
C LYS A 324 0.38 3.27 23.40
N TYR A 325 -0.65 3.51 22.59
CA TYR A 325 -0.62 4.55 21.56
C TYR A 325 -0.68 5.93 22.25
N GLU A 326 0.26 6.78 21.90
CA GLU A 326 0.31 8.17 22.34
C GLU A 326 -0.06 9.03 21.12
N ALA A 327 -1.28 9.60 21.14
CA ALA A 327 -1.83 10.41 20.06
C ALA A 327 -1.10 11.74 19.88
#